data_3fc5f7ab420242a751731711280a1629
#
_entry.id   3fc5f7ab420242a751731711280a1629
#
_cell.length_a   1.000
_cell.length_b   1.000
_cell.length_c   1.000
_cell.angle_alpha   90.00
_cell.angle_beta   90.00
_cell.angle_gamma   90.00
#
_symmetry.space_group_name_H-M   'P 1'
#
loop_
_entity.id
_entity.type
_entity.pdbx_description
1 polymer ?
#
loop_
_entity_poly.entity_id
_entity_poly.type
_entity_poly.pdbx_seq_one_letter_code
_entity_poly.pdbx_strand_id
1 'polypeptide(L)'
;MKKVIGLLTLFFTIALMFSFNEPTKGKINWISMSQLNEQYAQSPKPILIDVYTSWCGWCKEMDRTTYKNGKLAAYINEHYYAVKLDAESTAQIVFNKKSYKTS
;
A
#
# COMPACT_ATOMS: atom_id res chain seq x y z
N MET A 1 -0.17 -14.23 46.95
CA MET A 1 0.92 -14.42 45.96
C MET A 1 0.48 -15.14 44.69
N LYS A 2 -0.38 -16.14 44.72
CA LYS A 2 -0.83 -16.86 43.50
C LYS A 2 -1.73 -16.04 42.55
N LYS A 3 -2.42 -15.02 43.04
CA LYS A 3 -3.30 -14.14 42.20
C LYS A 3 -2.57 -13.09 41.37
N VAL A 4 -1.34 -12.72 41.75
CA VAL A 4 -0.55 -11.69 41.03
C VAL A 4 0.14 -12.28 39.80
N ILE A 5 0.51 -13.55 39.86
CA ILE A 5 1.18 -14.26 38.75
C ILE A 5 0.21 -14.46 37.56
N GLY A 6 -1.07 -14.72 37.83
CA GLY A 6 -2.11 -14.83 36.79
C GLY A 6 -2.41 -13.53 36.04
N LEU A 7 -2.34 -12.39 36.75
CA LEU A 7 -2.54 -11.07 36.12
C LEU A 7 -1.35 -10.66 35.25
N LEU A 8 -0.13 -10.97 35.65
CA LEU A 8 1.08 -10.69 34.89
C LEU A 8 1.16 -11.51 33.59
N THR A 9 0.73 -12.77 33.61
CA THR A 9 0.70 -13.62 32.42
C THR A 9 -0.38 -13.18 31.42
N LEU A 10 -1.53 -12.70 31.90
CA LEU A 10 -2.59 -12.17 31.04
C LEU A 10 -2.16 -10.88 30.34
N PHE A 11 -1.43 -10.00 31.02
CA PHE A 11 -0.90 -8.75 30.43
C PHE A 11 0.17 -9.01 29.38
N PHE A 12 0.97 -10.05 29.55
CA PHE A 12 2.02 -10.42 28.58
C PHE A 12 1.45 -11.03 27.29
N THR A 13 0.34 -11.77 27.38
CA THR A 13 -0.31 -12.35 26.19
C THR A 13 -1.06 -11.33 25.36
N ILE A 14 -1.58 -10.25 25.94
CA ILE A 14 -2.25 -9.17 25.21
C ILE A 14 -1.24 -8.30 24.44
N ALA A 15 -0.02 -8.12 24.95
CA ALA A 15 1.04 -7.34 24.29
C ALA A 15 1.56 -8.00 22.99
N LEU A 16 1.37 -9.30 22.79
CA LEU A 16 1.79 -10.03 21.60
C LEU A 16 0.82 -9.92 20.41
N MET A 17 -0.38 -9.36 20.62
CA MET A 17 -1.41 -9.24 19.56
C MET A 17 -1.30 -7.95 18.73
N PHE A 18 -0.45 -6.99 19.14
CA PHE A 18 -0.12 -5.83 18.33
C PHE A 18 1.02 -6.17 17.38
N SER A 19 0.72 -6.98 16.39
CA SER A 19 1.58 -7.11 15.22
C SER A 19 1.47 -5.80 14.43
N PHE A 20 2.32 -4.84 14.74
CA PHE A 20 2.51 -3.68 13.88
C PHE A 20 3.08 -4.20 12.56
N ASN A 21 2.29 -4.15 11.50
CA ASN A 21 2.83 -4.21 10.15
C ASN A 21 3.75 -2.99 9.99
N GLU A 22 5.02 -3.19 10.25
CA GLU A 22 6.03 -2.17 9.94
C GLU A 22 5.96 -1.88 8.44
N PRO A 23 5.81 -0.61 8.03
CA PRO A 23 5.92 -0.27 6.63
C PRO A 23 7.28 -0.73 6.14
N THR A 24 7.30 -1.46 5.03
CA THR A 24 8.52 -1.96 4.41
C THR A 24 9.46 -0.79 4.13
N LYS A 25 10.43 -0.57 5.02
CA LYS A 25 11.42 0.50 4.89
C LYS A 25 12.11 0.42 3.53
N GLY A 26 11.97 1.48 2.74
CA GLY A 26 12.71 1.66 1.50
C GLY A 26 12.04 1.17 0.22
N LYS A 27 10.79 0.68 0.29
CA LYS A 27 10.01 0.26 -0.89
C LYS A 27 8.64 0.91 -0.91
N ILE A 28 8.18 1.28 -2.11
CA ILE A 28 6.79 1.76 -2.28
C ILE A 28 5.84 0.60 -2.04
N ASN A 29 4.83 0.84 -1.22
CA ASN A 29 3.75 -0.11 -0.99
C ASN A 29 2.69 0.04 -2.10
N TRP A 30 2.91 -0.65 -3.21
CA TRP A 30 1.95 -0.71 -4.31
C TRP A 30 0.73 -1.55 -3.90
N ILE A 31 -0.45 -0.97 -4.02
CA ILE A 31 -1.71 -1.65 -3.69
C ILE A 31 -2.57 -1.85 -4.94
N SER A 32 -3.48 -2.82 -4.89
CA SER A 32 -4.45 -3.06 -5.95
C SER A 32 -5.57 -2.02 -5.94
N MET A 33 -6.33 -1.92 -7.04
CA MET A 33 -7.52 -1.06 -7.11
C MET A 33 -8.58 -1.45 -6.07
N SER A 34 -8.71 -2.74 -5.77
CA SER A 34 -9.62 -3.22 -4.73
C SER A 34 -9.20 -2.72 -3.35
N GLN A 35 -7.92 -2.89 -3.00
CA GLN A 35 -7.36 -2.38 -1.75
C GLN A 35 -7.46 -0.85 -1.65
N LEU A 36 -7.25 -0.14 -2.79
CA LEU A 36 -7.43 1.31 -2.83
C LEU A 36 -8.86 1.71 -2.47
N ASN A 37 -9.87 1.06 -3.03
CA ASN A 37 -11.26 1.37 -2.73
C ASN A 37 -11.59 1.19 -1.24
N GLU A 38 -11.13 0.11 -0.64
CA GLU A 38 -11.34 -0.17 0.79
C GLU A 38 -10.66 0.87 1.68
N GLN A 39 -9.39 1.15 1.43
CA GLN A 39 -8.60 2.06 2.25
C GLN A 39 -9.02 3.52 2.05
N TYR A 40 -9.34 3.91 0.82
CA TYR A 40 -9.80 5.26 0.52
C TYR A 40 -11.15 5.58 1.16
N ALA A 41 -12.07 4.62 1.21
CA ALA A 41 -13.36 4.79 1.87
C ALA A 41 -13.23 5.05 3.39
N GLN A 42 -12.21 4.46 4.01
CA GLN A 42 -11.96 4.60 5.45
C GLN A 42 -11.13 5.86 5.78
N SER A 43 -10.11 6.14 4.98
CA SER A 43 -9.17 7.22 5.21
C SER A 43 -8.72 7.82 3.87
N PRO A 44 -9.44 8.82 3.33
CA PRO A 44 -9.06 9.47 2.07
C PRO A 44 -7.71 10.17 2.18
N LYS A 45 -6.86 9.96 1.17
CA LYS A 45 -5.62 10.72 0.93
C LYS A 45 -5.29 10.71 -0.56
N PRO A 46 -4.38 11.57 -1.02
CA PRO A 46 -4.02 11.62 -2.45
C PRO A 46 -3.58 10.27 -3.00
N ILE A 47 -3.86 10.05 -4.27
CA ILE A 47 -3.55 8.80 -4.96
C ILE A 47 -2.48 9.07 -6.00
N LEU A 48 -1.40 8.29 -5.95
CA LEU A 48 -0.37 8.23 -6.98
C LEU A 48 -0.67 7.04 -7.89
N ILE A 49 -0.92 7.29 -9.16
CA ILE A 49 -1.12 6.23 -10.14
C ILE A 49 0.05 6.23 -11.12
N ASP A 50 0.80 5.13 -11.13
CA ASP A 50 1.83 4.87 -12.14
C ASP A 50 1.21 4.09 -13.29
N VAL A 51 0.99 4.77 -14.41
CA VAL A 51 0.44 4.16 -15.62
C VAL A 51 1.60 3.64 -16.47
N TYR A 52 1.64 2.36 -16.69
CA TYR A 52 2.73 1.69 -17.40
C TYR A 52 2.23 0.73 -18.50
N THR A 53 3.16 0.30 -19.34
CA THR A 53 2.99 -0.81 -20.28
C THR A 53 4.18 -1.76 -20.18
N SER A 54 4.02 -2.99 -20.66
CA SER A 54 5.09 -3.99 -20.62
C SER A 54 6.32 -3.63 -21.47
N TRP A 55 6.13 -2.81 -22.50
CA TRP A 55 7.18 -2.38 -23.45
C TRP A 55 7.75 -0.98 -23.14
N CYS A 56 7.29 -0.32 -22.10
CA CYS A 56 7.70 1.03 -21.72
C CYS A 56 9.09 1.02 -21.08
N GLY A 57 10.12 1.39 -21.81
CA GLY A 57 11.50 1.45 -21.31
C GLY A 57 11.68 2.46 -20.17
N TRP A 58 11.10 3.63 -20.26
CA TRP A 58 11.14 4.66 -19.21
C TRP A 58 10.41 4.25 -17.93
N CYS A 59 9.32 3.49 -18.04
CA CYS A 59 8.63 2.94 -16.88
C CYS A 59 9.52 1.97 -16.10
N LYS A 60 10.24 1.12 -16.81
CA LYS A 60 11.23 0.20 -16.22
C LYS A 60 12.40 0.95 -15.57
N GLU A 61 12.84 2.03 -16.20
CA GLU A 61 13.89 2.89 -15.63
C GLU A 61 13.43 3.57 -14.34
N MET A 62 12.21 4.07 -14.28
CA MET A 62 11.65 4.62 -13.04
C MET A 62 11.54 3.58 -11.94
N ASP A 63 11.11 2.36 -12.26
CA ASP A 63 11.06 1.25 -11.30
C ASP A 63 12.45 0.90 -10.75
N ARG A 64 13.46 0.98 -11.61
CA ARG A 64 14.85 0.65 -11.26
C ARG A 64 15.55 1.74 -10.45
N THR A 65 15.19 2.99 -10.63
CA THR A 65 15.86 4.15 -10.04
C THR A 65 15.00 4.93 -9.06
N THR A 66 14.06 5.70 -9.57
CA THR A 66 13.25 6.67 -8.78
C THR A 66 12.45 5.97 -7.68
N TYR A 67 11.74 4.91 -8.00
CA TYR A 67 10.91 4.19 -7.04
C TYR A 67 11.69 3.31 -6.06
N LYS A 68 12.99 3.11 -6.28
CA LYS A 68 13.89 2.45 -5.32
C LYS A 68 14.56 3.39 -4.35
N ASN A 69 14.38 4.69 -4.51
CA ASN A 69 14.88 5.67 -3.55
C ASN A 69 14.12 5.54 -2.23
N GLY A 70 14.82 5.19 -1.16
CA GLY A 70 14.21 4.92 0.13
C GLY A 70 13.50 6.12 0.77
N LYS A 71 14.01 7.33 0.59
CA LYS A 71 13.39 8.56 1.10
C LYS A 71 12.10 8.88 0.34
N LEU A 72 12.12 8.74 -0.97
CA LEU A 72 10.94 8.94 -1.80
C LEU A 72 9.86 7.90 -1.49
N ALA A 73 10.26 6.63 -1.35
CA ALA A 73 9.35 5.56 -1.00
C ALA A 73 8.67 5.81 0.35
N ALA A 74 9.43 6.23 1.37
CA ALA A 74 8.88 6.58 2.67
C ALA A 74 7.88 7.74 2.59
N TYR A 75 8.19 8.78 1.81
CA TYR A 75 7.31 9.92 1.61
C TYR A 75 6.00 9.51 0.90
N ILE A 76 6.10 8.73 -0.16
CA ILE A 76 4.92 8.22 -0.90
C ILE A 76 4.06 7.35 0.01
N ASN A 77 4.64 6.42 0.74
CA ASN A 77 3.89 5.53 1.64
C ASN A 77 3.15 6.29 2.74
N GLU A 78 3.71 7.39 3.21
CA GLU A 78 3.10 8.21 4.26
C GLU A 78 1.94 9.07 3.71
N HIS A 79 2.11 9.68 2.54
CA HIS A 79 1.22 10.73 2.04
C HIS A 79 0.28 10.30 0.92
N TYR A 80 0.53 9.16 0.27
CA TYR A 80 -0.21 8.70 -0.90
C TYR A 80 -0.65 7.24 -0.77
N TYR A 81 -1.72 6.91 -1.44
CA TYR A 81 -1.95 5.54 -1.90
C TYR A 81 -1.27 5.36 -3.24
N ALA A 82 -0.44 4.34 -3.39
CA ALA A 82 0.30 4.09 -4.62
C ALA A 82 -0.27 2.89 -5.37
N VAL A 83 -0.65 3.09 -6.63
CA VAL A 83 -1.23 2.07 -7.50
C VAL A 83 -0.50 2.03 -8.83
N LYS A 84 -0.17 0.84 -9.31
CA LYS A 84 0.29 0.61 -10.68
C LYS A 84 -0.89 0.25 -11.57
N LEU A 85 -1.00 0.92 -12.72
CA LEU A 85 -2.05 0.69 -13.69
C LEU A 85 -1.46 0.33 -15.05
N ASP A 86 -1.71 -0.90 -15.50
CA ASP A 86 -1.34 -1.32 -16.85
C ASP A 86 -2.31 -0.71 -17.86
N ALA A 87 -1.80 0.18 -18.72
CA ALA A 87 -2.60 0.88 -19.72
C ALA A 87 -3.18 -0.04 -20.81
N GLU A 88 -2.61 -1.23 -20.99
CA GLU A 88 -3.08 -2.23 -21.95
C GLU A 88 -3.97 -3.32 -21.31
N SER A 89 -4.22 -3.22 -20.01
CA SER A 89 -5.14 -4.15 -19.34
C SER A 89 -6.57 -3.97 -19.84
N THR A 90 -7.23 -5.08 -20.12
CA THR A 90 -8.66 -5.12 -20.44
C THR A 90 -9.54 -5.21 -19.19
N ALA A 91 -8.94 -5.30 -18.02
CA ALA A 91 -9.65 -5.37 -16.75
C ALA A 91 -10.42 -4.07 -16.48
N GLN A 92 -11.64 -4.20 -16.01
CA GLN A 92 -12.44 -3.07 -15.58
C GLN A 92 -11.84 -2.42 -14.34
N ILE A 93 -11.65 -1.12 -14.38
CA ILE A 93 -11.18 -0.32 -13.25
C ILE A 93 -12.41 0.24 -12.55
N VAL A 94 -12.59 -0.09 -11.29
CA VAL A 94 -13.65 0.48 -10.46
C VAL A 94 -13.01 1.32 -9.36
N PHE A 95 -13.38 2.60 -9.30
CA PHE A 95 -12.97 3.49 -8.24
C PHE A 95 -14.15 4.37 -7.80
N ASN A 96 -14.37 4.43 -6.50
CA ASN A 96 -15.43 5.22 -5.88
C ASN A 96 -16.82 5.00 -6.55
N LYS A 97 -17.18 3.74 -6.76
CA LYS A 97 -18.43 3.26 -7.39
C LYS A 97 -18.59 3.62 -8.87
N LYS A 98 -17.56 4.17 -9.51
CA LYS A 98 -17.54 4.44 -10.96
C LYS A 98 -16.64 3.45 -11.67
N SER A 99 -17.10 3.02 -12.86
CA SER A 99 -16.33 2.14 -13.73
C SER A 99 -15.60 2.95 -14.79
N TYR A 100 -14.35 2.58 -15.01
CA TYR A 100 -13.48 3.17 -16.02
C TYR A 100 -12.95 2.05 -16.92
N LYS A 101 -12.68 2.36 -18.15
CA LYS A 101 -12.00 1.45 -19.10
C LYS A 101 -10.72 2.13 -19.56
N THR A 102 -9.69 1.32 -19.74
CA THR A 102 -8.55 1.70 -20.56
C THR A 102 -9.00 1.71 -22.01
N SER A 103 -8.68 2.73 -22.75
CA SER A 103 -9.07 2.85 -24.19
C SER A 103 -8.37 1.82 -25.04
#